data_491b880e235f949241e715e16848f101
#
_entry.id   491b880e235f949241e715e16848f101
#
_cell.length_a   1.000
_cell.length_b   1.000
_cell.length_c   1.000
_cell.angle_alpha   90.00
_cell.angle_beta   90.00
_cell.angle_gamma   90.00
#
_symmetry.space_group_name_H-M   'P 1'
#
loop_
_entity.id
_entity.type
_entity.pdbx_description
1 polymer ?
#
loop_
_entity_poly.entity_id
_entity_poly.type
_entity_poly.pdbx_seq_one_letter_code
_entity_poly.pdbx_strand_id
1 'polypeptide(L)'
;VSITASYAAKDTGVYFSSTVFDPDSEAFTYEWSFGDSTYSNLPNPYHLYAVASAYPYTVTLKVTDDTGKVGFAATEVTLETGTSGLPVTLNFVGDIMLARKYEYPGGIIPTLGVNAIFAPSKPYFGDAADINVANLEVVLANVGVHHPTKSVYYRGNPANVNGLVYAGIDVVSTANNHTMDYGIEAYQQMQGLLNNAGIQYSGCGANSYEAYLPTFYHCRGLNIAFLSSSDRTGQYNNAQPFLQAGYNKPGFAYMTPYYVEQQLQAVEGVADLKIVEMHGGSEYSLTPGAGYDKEFNPFLEDTEDEDYFYRNDVPHQWDIAIRHSAIDSGADLVIVHHPHIIQGLELYQNKLI
;
A
#
# COMPACT_ATOMS: atom_id res chain seq x y z
N VAL A 1 11.19 21.07 17.02
CA VAL A 1 10.63 19.72 16.92
C VAL A 1 9.14 19.80 17.21
N SER A 2 8.30 19.23 16.38
CA SER A 2 6.88 19.01 16.64
C SER A 2 6.54 17.56 16.42
N ILE A 3 5.56 17.06 17.15
CA ILE A 3 5.02 15.70 17.02
C ILE A 3 3.58 15.80 16.52
N THR A 4 3.27 14.98 15.53
CA THR A 4 1.88 14.68 15.17
C THR A 4 1.64 13.21 15.48
N ALA A 5 0.60 12.91 16.25
CA ALA A 5 0.11 11.56 16.45
C ALA A 5 -1.14 11.40 15.59
N SER A 6 -1.07 10.50 14.61
CA SER A 6 -2.27 10.09 13.87
C SER A 6 -2.72 8.73 14.41
N TYR A 7 -3.95 8.65 14.82
CA TYR A 7 -4.55 7.41 15.26
C TYR A 7 -5.03 6.61 14.05
N ALA A 8 -4.75 5.32 14.03
CA ALA A 8 -5.67 4.41 13.38
C ALA A 8 -6.95 4.45 14.22
N ALA A 9 -7.98 5.07 13.72
CA ALA A 9 -9.12 5.62 14.49
C ALA A 9 -9.98 4.58 15.25
N LYS A 10 -9.59 3.32 15.32
CA LYS A 10 -10.41 2.24 15.88
C LYS A 10 -9.62 1.27 16.77
N ASP A 11 -8.38 1.61 17.19
CA ASP A 11 -7.53 0.65 17.89
C ASP A 11 -6.45 1.26 18.81
N THR A 12 -5.69 0.37 19.45
CA THR A 12 -4.57 0.70 20.34
C THR A 12 -3.26 1.00 19.60
N GLY A 13 -3.27 0.99 18.26
CA GLY A 13 -2.13 1.33 17.41
C GLY A 13 -2.07 2.79 17.02
N VAL A 14 -0.91 3.40 17.12
CA VAL A 14 -0.70 4.83 16.85
C VAL A 14 0.51 5.02 15.95
N TYR A 15 0.31 5.75 14.85
CA TYR A 15 1.39 6.27 14.02
C TYR A 15 1.85 7.61 14.54
N PHE A 16 3.14 7.74 14.72
CA PHE A 16 3.76 8.99 15.11
C PHE A 16 4.58 9.53 13.95
N SER A 17 4.38 10.79 13.64
CA SER A 17 5.27 11.55 12.74
C SER A 17 5.90 12.70 13.48
N SER A 18 7.14 13.03 13.11
CA SER A 18 7.84 14.18 13.64
C SER A 18 8.20 15.15 12.53
N THR A 19 8.10 16.44 12.81
CA THR A 19 8.69 17.48 11.98
C THR A 19 9.82 18.12 12.74
N VAL A 20 11.03 18.02 12.16
CA VAL A 20 12.24 18.63 12.70
C VAL A 20 12.69 19.71 11.74
N PHE A 21 12.97 20.90 12.27
CA PHE A 21 13.60 21.97 11.52
C PHE A 21 14.82 22.44 12.29
N ASP A 22 15.96 22.40 11.64
CA ASP A 22 17.23 22.97 12.10
C ASP A 22 17.92 23.61 10.89
N PRO A 23 18.29 24.91 10.97
CA PRO A 23 18.87 25.61 9.82
C PRO A 23 20.31 25.22 9.49
N ASP A 24 21.00 24.54 10.40
CA ASP A 24 22.43 24.20 10.32
C ASP A 24 22.70 22.68 10.42
N SER A 25 21.64 21.82 10.45
CA SER A 25 21.79 20.36 10.44
C SER A 25 20.71 19.66 9.59
N GLU A 26 21.13 18.60 8.86
CA GLU A 26 20.24 17.72 8.08
C GLU A 26 20.20 16.28 8.62
N ALA A 27 21.04 15.95 9.62
CA ALA A 27 21.14 14.63 10.20
C ALA A 27 20.64 14.61 11.64
N PHE A 28 19.71 13.72 11.95
CA PHE A 28 19.04 13.63 13.24
C PHE A 28 18.98 12.20 13.76
N THR A 29 19.08 12.05 15.06
CA THR A 29 18.71 10.82 15.77
C THR A 29 17.47 11.06 16.61
N TYR A 30 16.65 10.01 16.77
CA TYR A 30 15.34 10.05 17.39
C TYR A 30 15.30 9.13 18.60
N GLU A 31 14.69 9.58 19.69
CA GLU A 31 14.43 8.79 20.87
C GLU A 31 12.98 9.04 21.30
N TRP A 32 12.11 8.09 21.00
CA TRP A 32 10.71 8.12 21.41
C TRP A 32 10.51 7.36 22.70
N SER A 33 9.66 7.89 23.58
CA SER A 33 9.05 7.17 24.70
C SER A 33 7.53 7.26 24.56
N PHE A 34 6.85 6.12 24.55
CA PHE A 34 5.41 6.06 24.29
C PHE A 34 4.55 6.17 25.55
N GLY A 35 5.15 6.32 26.73
CA GLY A 35 4.42 6.48 27.98
C GLY A 35 3.98 5.16 28.64
N ASP A 36 4.21 4.02 27.98
CA ASP A 36 3.93 2.66 28.46
C ASP A 36 5.20 1.86 28.80
N SER A 37 6.32 2.54 28.94
CA SER A 37 7.67 1.98 29.18
C SER A 37 8.30 1.35 27.93
N THR A 38 7.77 1.61 26.75
CA THR A 38 8.38 1.20 25.49
C THR A 38 8.98 2.39 24.74
N TYR A 39 9.88 2.11 23.81
CA TYR A 39 10.72 3.12 23.14
C TYR A 39 10.93 2.79 21.66
N SER A 40 11.28 3.81 20.86
CA SER A 40 11.68 3.64 19.46
C SER A 40 12.73 4.68 19.05
N ASN A 41 13.59 4.31 18.10
CA ASN A 41 14.58 5.21 17.50
C ASN A 41 14.25 5.54 16.02
N LEU A 42 13.08 5.13 15.53
CA LEU A 42 12.65 5.43 14.17
C LEU A 42 12.20 6.88 14.06
N PRO A 43 12.41 7.57 12.90
CA PRO A 43 11.94 8.95 12.71
C PRO A 43 10.41 9.08 12.85
N ASN A 44 9.67 8.10 12.32
CA ASN A 44 8.21 8.06 12.33
C ASN A 44 7.75 6.65 12.73
N PRO A 45 7.72 6.35 14.03
CA PRO A 45 7.40 5.02 14.51
C PRO A 45 5.89 4.74 14.49
N TYR A 46 5.55 3.49 14.26
CA TYR A 46 4.29 2.92 14.67
C TYR A 46 4.46 2.28 16.06
N HIS A 47 3.48 2.49 16.94
CA HIS A 47 3.48 1.89 18.27
C HIS A 47 2.11 1.29 18.60
N LEU A 48 2.13 0.05 19.11
CA LEU A 48 0.96 -0.65 19.59
C LEU A 48 0.95 -0.65 21.11
N TYR A 49 -0.07 -0.05 21.69
CA TYR A 49 -0.30 -0.10 23.13
C TYR A 49 -1.00 -1.40 23.51
N ALA A 50 -0.43 -2.15 24.42
CA ALA A 50 -0.96 -3.44 24.85
C ALA A 50 -2.32 -3.35 25.58
N VAL A 51 -2.63 -2.20 26.15
CA VAL A 51 -3.87 -1.95 26.92
C VAL A 51 -4.38 -0.55 26.65
N ALA A 52 -5.68 -0.41 26.38
CA ALA A 52 -6.31 0.90 26.43
C ALA A 52 -6.35 1.41 27.88
N SER A 53 -5.82 2.59 28.11
CA SER A 53 -5.78 3.23 29.42
C SER A 53 -6.89 4.23 29.57
N ALA A 54 -7.50 4.32 30.77
CA ALA A 54 -8.46 5.39 31.09
C ALA A 54 -7.80 6.77 31.16
N TYR A 55 -6.48 6.82 31.17
CA TYR A 55 -5.68 8.05 31.17
C TYR A 55 -4.86 8.12 29.88
N PRO A 56 -4.62 9.33 29.34
CA PRO A 56 -3.80 9.48 28.17
C PRO A 56 -2.36 9.00 28.43
N TYR A 57 -1.75 8.37 27.43
CA TYR A 57 -0.32 8.11 27.42
C TYR A 57 0.41 9.39 27.04
N THR A 58 1.38 9.80 27.85
CA THR A 58 2.26 10.91 27.51
C THR A 58 3.41 10.41 26.64
N VAL A 59 3.36 10.75 25.36
CA VAL A 59 4.41 10.39 24.40
C VAL A 59 5.39 11.54 24.29
N THR A 60 6.69 11.21 24.38
CA THR A 60 7.77 12.20 24.26
C THR A 60 8.72 11.81 23.15
N LEU A 61 9.23 12.79 22.45
CA LEU A 61 10.30 12.67 21.47
C LEU A 61 11.47 13.57 21.85
N LYS A 62 12.65 12.98 21.88
CA LYS A 62 13.92 13.68 21.90
C LYS A 62 14.58 13.52 20.52
N VAL A 63 14.99 14.61 19.92
CA VAL A 63 15.77 14.63 18.68
C VAL A 63 17.12 15.24 18.97
N THR A 64 18.19 14.62 18.49
CA THR A 64 19.56 15.11 18.62
C THR A 64 20.14 15.29 17.22
N ASP A 65 20.71 16.46 16.94
CA ASP A 65 21.40 16.74 15.69
C ASP A 65 22.83 16.17 15.67
N ASP A 66 23.54 16.30 14.56
CA ASP A 66 24.92 15.83 14.38
C ASP A 66 25.94 16.65 15.16
N THR A 67 25.55 17.82 15.71
CA THR A 67 26.39 18.66 16.60
C THR A 67 26.15 18.37 18.08
N GLY A 68 25.17 17.52 18.41
CA GLY A 68 24.77 17.14 19.77
C GLY A 68 23.76 18.08 20.43
N LYS A 69 23.17 19.04 19.70
CA LYS A 69 22.05 19.84 20.22
C LYS A 69 20.77 19.00 20.27
N VAL A 70 19.93 19.30 21.23
CA VAL A 70 18.74 18.49 21.52
C VAL A 70 17.47 19.32 21.46
N GLY A 71 16.46 18.78 20.76
CA GLY A 71 15.09 19.28 20.76
C GLY A 71 14.14 18.29 21.39
N PHE A 72 13.07 18.75 22.02
CA PHE A 72 12.05 17.92 22.64
C PHE A 72 10.66 18.31 22.17
N ALA A 73 9.78 17.30 22.09
CA ALA A 73 8.36 17.51 21.92
C ALA A 73 7.60 16.44 22.74
N ALA A 74 6.34 16.76 23.08
CA ALA A 74 5.45 15.84 23.76
C ALA A 74 4.04 15.97 23.22
N THR A 75 3.28 14.86 23.26
CA THR A 75 1.86 14.81 22.94
C THR A 75 1.17 13.81 23.86
N GLU A 76 -0.15 13.91 23.97
CA GLU A 76 -0.97 12.96 24.71
C GLU A 76 -1.73 12.08 23.72
N VAL A 77 -1.79 10.78 24.03
CA VAL A 77 -2.50 9.76 23.25
C VAL A 77 -3.57 9.15 24.15
N THR A 78 -4.83 9.34 23.79
CA THR A 78 -5.96 8.67 24.46
C THR A 78 -6.46 7.56 23.53
N LEU A 79 -6.48 6.34 24.03
CA LEU A 79 -6.97 5.18 23.28
C LEU A 79 -8.42 4.91 23.62
N GLU A 80 -9.23 4.58 22.64
CA GLU A 80 -10.59 4.15 22.89
C GLU A 80 -10.62 2.78 23.53
N THR A 81 -11.39 2.62 24.60
CA THR A 81 -11.52 1.34 25.29
C THR A 81 -12.42 0.39 24.54
N GLY A 82 -11.80 -0.61 23.92
CA GLY A 82 -12.31 -1.95 23.73
C GLY A 82 -13.59 -2.20 22.96
N THR A 83 -13.43 -2.48 21.68
CA THR A 83 -14.33 -3.33 20.88
C THR A 83 -13.71 -4.71 20.59
N SER A 84 -12.69 -5.12 21.36
CA SER A 84 -12.07 -6.43 21.23
C SER A 84 -13.11 -7.56 21.26
N GLY A 85 -13.00 -8.49 20.33
CA GLY A 85 -13.91 -9.64 20.21
C GLY A 85 -15.16 -9.39 19.36
N LEU A 86 -15.37 -8.18 18.83
CA LEU A 86 -16.39 -7.94 17.79
C LEU A 86 -15.83 -8.32 16.41
N PRO A 87 -16.70 -8.74 15.47
CA PRO A 87 -16.26 -8.98 14.10
C PRO A 87 -15.63 -7.73 13.46
N VAL A 88 -14.58 -7.93 12.68
CA VAL A 88 -13.97 -6.90 11.85
C VAL A 88 -14.48 -7.05 10.42
N THR A 89 -14.94 -5.96 9.84
CA THR A 89 -15.39 -5.90 8.45
C THR A 89 -14.35 -5.21 7.58
N LEU A 90 -13.98 -5.86 6.45
CA LEU A 90 -13.06 -5.30 5.48
C LEU A 90 -13.78 -5.12 4.14
N ASN A 91 -13.60 -3.97 3.53
CA ASN A 91 -13.98 -3.72 2.15
C ASN A 91 -12.75 -3.64 1.26
N PHE A 92 -12.80 -4.31 0.13
CA PHE A 92 -11.77 -4.22 -0.89
C PHE A 92 -12.36 -3.61 -2.15
N VAL A 93 -11.63 -2.66 -2.73
CA VAL A 93 -11.95 -2.09 -4.04
C VAL A 93 -10.77 -2.26 -4.97
N GLY A 94 -11.01 -2.14 -6.27
CA GLY A 94 -10.00 -2.32 -7.31
C GLY A 94 -9.06 -1.13 -7.44
N ASP A 95 -8.68 -0.86 -8.69
CA ASP A 95 -7.68 0.13 -9.05
C ASP A 95 -8.25 1.55 -8.99
N ILE A 96 -7.66 2.39 -8.13
CA ILE A 96 -8.02 3.80 -8.00
C ILE A 96 -7.10 4.64 -8.90
N MET A 97 -7.70 5.35 -9.87
CA MET A 97 -7.02 6.23 -10.80
C MET A 97 -7.49 7.69 -10.61
N LEU A 98 -6.68 8.52 -9.95
CA LEU A 98 -6.97 9.94 -9.68
C LEU A 98 -6.15 10.87 -10.59
N ALA A 99 -6.09 10.53 -11.88
CA ALA A 99 -5.39 11.29 -12.91
C ALA A 99 -6.10 11.15 -14.26
N ARG A 100 -5.40 11.33 -15.37
CA ARG A 100 -5.88 11.16 -16.75
C ARG A 100 -7.06 12.09 -17.04
N LYS A 101 -8.05 11.56 -17.79
CA LYS A 101 -9.27 12.28 -18.17
C LYS A 101 -10.06 12.86 -16.99
N TYR A 102 -9.85 12.34 -15.80
CA TYR A 102 -10.51 12.84 -14.57
C TYR A 102 -9.95 14.20 -14.14
N GLU A 103 -8.66 14.50 -14.44
CA GLU A 103 -7.98 15.76 -14.15
C GLU A 103 -7.87 16.71 -15.36
N TYR A 104 -8.19 16.27 -16.58
CA TYR A 104 -8.13 17.16 -17.75
C TYR A 104 -9.17 18.29 -17.64
N PRO A 105 -8.93 19.44 -18.30
CA PRO A 105 -9.93 20.49 -18.37
C PRO A 105 -11.30 19.94 -18.82
N GLY A 106 -12.34 20.18 -18.03
CA GLY A 106 -13.67 19.59 -18.21
C GLY A 106 -13.85 18.20 -17.59
N GLY A 107 -12.81 17.60 -17.03
CA GLY A 107 -12.92 16.37 -16.24
C GLY A 107 -13.66 16.60 -14.93
N ILE A 108 -13.95 15.49 -14.23
CA ILE A 108 -14.73 15.54 -12.99
C ILE A 108 -13.98 16.26 -11.85
N ILE A 109 -12.66 16.07 -11.73
CA ILE A 109 -11.87 16.68 -10.65
C ILE A 109 -11.84 18.22 -10.76
N PRO A 110 -11.43 18.83 -11.89
CA PRO A 110 -11.42 20.30 -11.99
C PRO A 110 -12.82 20.93 -11.99
N THR A 111 -13.87 20.15 -12.31
CA THR A 111 -15.24 20.67 -12.42
C THR A 111 -16.02 20.55 -11.11
N LEU A 112 -15.91 19.42 -10.41
CA LEU A 112 -16.72 19.06 -9.25
C LEU A 112 -15.88 18.75 -8.00
N GLY A 113 -14.56 18.71 -8.13
CA GLY A 113 -13.64 18.32 -7.07
C GLY A 113 -13.45 16.79 -6.99
N VAL A 114 -12.34 16.37 -6.37
CA VAL A 114 -11.96 14.95 -6.28
C VAL A 114 -12.99 14.11 -5.51
N ASN A 115 -13.67 14.67 -4.54
CA ASN A 115 -14.69 13.98 -3.75
C ASN A 115 -15.86 13.50 -4.62
N ALA A 116 -16.14 14.17 -5.74
CA ALA A 116 -17.22 13.79 -6.64
C ALA A 116 -16.98 12.42 -7.32
N ILE A 117 -15.72 11.97 -7.41
CA ILE A 117 -15.39 10.63 -7.93
C ILE A 117 -15.95 9.56 -6.98
N PHE A 118 -15.82 9.77 -5.68
CA PHE A 118 -16.16 8.78 -4.64
C PHE A 118 -17.57 8.98 -4.08
N ALA A 119 -18.22 10.12 -4.32
CA ALA A 119 -19.53 10.42 -3.73
C ALA A 119 -20.59 9.34 -3.97
N PRO A 120 -20.70 8.72 -5.17
CA PRO A 120 -21.67 7.65 -5.40
C PRO A 120 -21.39 6.36 -4.63
N SER A 121 -20.11 6.06 -4.38
CA SER A 121 -19.68 4.83 -3.70
C SER A 121 -19.46 5.00 -2.20
N LYS A 122 -19.35 6.26 -1.71
CA LYS A 122 -19.07 6.55 -0.30
C LYS A 122 -20.01 5.83 0.71
N PRO A 123 -21.32 5.67 0.44
CA PRO A 123 -22.19 4.93 1.35
C PRO A 123 -21.82 3.45 1.55
N TYR A 124 -21.01 2.90 0.64
CA TYR A 124 -20.53 1.50 0.69
C TYR A 124 -19.14 1.37 1.27
N PHE A 125 -18.45 2.50 1.54
CA PHE A 125 -17.13 2.60 2.15
C PHE A 125 -17.20 3.44 3.43
N GLY A 126 -16.06 3.79 3.99
CA GLY A 126 -16.00 4.59 5.20
C GLY A 126 -16.75 3.94 6.35
N ASP A 127 -17.93 4.43 6.67
CA ASP A 127 -18.71 3.94 7.81
C ASP A 127 -19.33 2.54 7.60
N ALA A 128 -19.28 1.97 6.39
CA ALA A 128 -19.84 0.66 6.09
C ALA A 128 -18.90 -0.51 6.46
N ALA A 129 -17.61 -0.25 6.61
CA ALA A 129 -16.63 -1.25 7.04
C ALA A 129 -15.66 -0.65 8.07
N ASP A 130 -14.97 -1.54 8.77
CA ASP A 130 -13.95 -1.14 9.74
C ASP A 130 -12.65 -0.74 9.04
N ILE A 131 -12.34 -1.40 7.92
CA ILE A 131 -11.13 -1.17 7.12
C ILE A 131 -11.50 -1.18 5.63
N ASN A 132 -11.13 -0.12 4.91
CA ASN A 132 -11.33 -0.01 3.47
C ASN A 132 -9.98 -0.03 2.76
N VAL A 133 -9.82 -0.96 1.82
CA VAL A 133 -8.56 -1.28 1.14
C VAL A 133 -8.70 -1.09 -0.36
N ALA A 134 -7.66 -0.57 -1.01
CA ALA A 134 -7.64 -0.34 -2.46
C ALA A 134 -6.24 -0.52 -3.06
N ASN A 135 -6.15 -0.70 -4.37
CA ASN A 135 -4.91 -0.47 -5.10
C ASN A 135 -4.87 0.99 -5.60
N LEU A 136 -3.85 1.76 -5.23
CA LEU A 136 -3.64 3.12 -5.71
C LEU A 136 -2.76 3.08 -6.96
N GLU A 137 -3.40 2.99 -8.14
CA GLU A 137 -2.72 2.80 -9.42
C GLU A 137 -2.36 4.15 -10.10
N VAL A 138 -1.85 5.06 -9.31
CA VAL A 138 -1.38 6.37 -9.75
C VAL A 138 -0.43 6.96 -8.71
N VAL A 139 0.63 7.63 -9.13
CA VAL A 139 1.44 8.42 -8.22
C VAL A 139 0.84 9.81 -8.04
N LEU A 140 0.58 10.23 -6.80
CA LEU A 140 0.10 11.56 -6.45
C LEU A 140 1.29 12.47 -6.15
N ALA A 141 1.69 13.29 -7.11
CA ALA A 141 2.87 14.12 -6.98
C ALA A 141 2.85 15.34 -7.91
N ASN A 142 3.69 16.32 -7.62
CA ASN A 142 4.02 17.42 -8.53
C ASN A 142 5.53 17.53 -8.82
N VAL A 143 6.31 16.57 -8.34
CA VAL A 143 7.77 16.40 -8.54
C VAL A 143 8.05 15.15 -9.36
N GLY A 144 9.32 14.94 -9.69
CA GLY A 144 9.79 13.78 -10.44
C GLY A 144 9.66 13.96 -11.96
N VAL A 145 10.34 13.07 -12.69
CA VAL A 145 10.37 13.02 -14.15
C VAL A 145 9.76 11.69 -14.59
N HIS A 146 8.93 11.73 -15.62
CA HIS A 146 8.29 10.50 -16.10
C HIS A 146 9.33 9.47 -16.58
N HIS A 147 8.97 8.20 -16.47
CA HIS A 147 9.79 7.09 -16.90
C HIS A 147 10.21 7.26 -18.37
N PRO A 148 11.51 7.13 -18.70
CA PRO A 148 12.04 7.58 -20.00
C PRO A 148 11.51 6.79 -21.20
N THR A 149 11.07 5.56 -21.00
CA THR A 149 10.68 4.67 -22.10
C THR A 149 9.24 4.14 -22.01
N LYS A 150 8.51 4.43 -20.92
CA LYS A 150 7.07 4.11 -20.83
C LYS A 150 6.28 5.01 -21.76
N SER A 151 5.42 4.42 -22.58
CA SER A 151 4.46 5.15 -23.43
C SER A 151 3.21 5.59 -22.65
N VAL A 152 2.94 4.92 -21.53
CA VAL A 152 1.79 5.19 -20.64
C VAL A 152 2.31 5.46 -19.24
N TYR A 153 2.06 6.65 -18.74
CA TYR A 153 2.48 7.10 -17.41
C TYR A 153 1.45 8.08 -16.83
N TYR A 154 1.22 7.96 -15.52
CA TYR A 154 0.17 8.71 -14.84
C TYR A 154 0.70 9.41 -13.61
N ARG A 155 0.29 10.66 -13.42
CA ARG A 155 0.53 11.44 -12.22
C ARG A 155 -0.69 12.29 -11.92
N GLY A 156 -1.22 12.11 -10.71
CA GLY A 156 -2.33 12.91 -10.19
C GLY A 156 -1.83 14.05 -9.32
N ASN A 157 -2.66 15.07 -9.17
CA ASN A 157 -2.36 16.19 -8.28
C ASN A 157 -2.23 15.70 -6.83
N PRO A 158 -1.22 16.18 -6.04
CA PRO A 158 -1.09 15.87 -4.62
C PRO A 158 -2.37 16.07 -3.80
N ALA A 159 -3.17 17.09 -4.11
CA ALA A 159 -4.42 17.37 -3.42
C ALA A 159 -5.49 16.27 -3.59
N ASN A 160 -5.32 15.37 -4.56
CA ASN A 160 -6.27 14.28 -4.79
C ASN A 160 -6.25 13.21 -3.68
N VAL A 161 -5.24 13.22 -2.81
CA VAL A 161 -5.24 12.41 -1.56
C VAL A 161 -6.49 12.69 -0.72
N ASN A 162 -7.04 13.91 -0.77
CA ASN A 162 -8.27 14.26 -0.07
C ASN A 162 -9.48 13.44 -0.55
N GLY A 163 -9.46 12.94 -1.78
CA GLY A 163 -10.48 12.02 -2.28
C GLY A 163 -10.44 10.66 -1.58
N LEU A 164 -9.24 10.13 -1.31
CA LEU A 164 -9.06 8.89 -0.55
C LEU A 164 -9.57 9.06 0.89
N VAL A 165 -9.21 10.17 1.54
CA VAL A 165 -9.71 10.53 2.87
C VAL A 165 -11.24 10.66 2.88
N TYR A 166 -11.81 11.36 1.89
CA TYR A 166 -13.26 11.49 1.75
C TYR A 166 -13.95 10.14 1.56
N ALA A 167 -13.36 9.24 0.79
CA ALA A 167 -13.87 7.88 0.58
C ALA A 167 -13.76 7.00 1.83
N GLY A 168 -12.90 7.36 2.78
CA GLY A 168 -12.61 6.55 3.96
C GLY A 168 -11.68 5.38 3.66
N ILE A 169 -10.74 5.55 2.73
CA ILE A 169 -9.71 4.54 2.44
C ILE A 169 -8.69 4.55 3.59
N ASP A 170 -8.42 3.37 4.14
CA ASP A 170 -7.52 3.16 5.28
C ASP A 170 -6.17 2.59 4.84
N VAL A 171 -6.17 1.69 3.84
CA VAL A 171 -4.96 1.00 3.35
C VAL A 171 -4.93 1.03 1.84
N VAL A 172 -3.75 1.25 1.26
CA VAL A 172 -3.54 1.14 -0.18
C VAL A 172 -2.36 0.24 -0.53
N SER A 173 -2.56 -0.67 -1.50
CA SER A 173 -1.46 -1.26 -2.24
C SER A 173 -0.83 -0.20 -3.15
N THR A 174 0.49 -0.13 -3.15
CA THR A 174 1.29 0.69 -4.08
C THR A 174 2.18 -0.18 -4.97
N ALA A 175 2.02 -1.50 -4.94
CA ALA A 175 2.73 -2.42 -5.82
C ALA A 175 2.01 -2.55 -7.16
N ASN A 176 2.24 -1.64 -8.08
CA ASN A 176 1.66 -1.67 -9.41
C ASN A 176 2.59 -1.03 -10.46
N ASN A 177 2.27 -1.19 -11.73
CA ASN A 177 3.05 -0.69 -12.86
C ASN A 177 3.05 0.84 -13.00
N HIS A 178 2.20 1.58 -12.26
CA HIS A 178 2.12 3.03 -12.34
C HIS A 178 2.76 3.76 -11.14
N THR A 179 3.13 3.06 -10.10
CA THR A 179 3.72 3.67 -8.88
C THR A 179 5.02 4.43 -9.18
N MET A 180 5.86 3.90 -10.08
CA MET A 180 7.15 4.49 -10.43
C MET A 180 7.12 5.32 -11.74
N ASP A 181 5.96 5.70 -12.21
CA ASP A 181 5.81 6.46 -13.47
C ASP A 181 6.60 7.76 -13.50
N TYR A 182 6.81 8.39 -12.35
CA TYR A 182 7.57 9.64 -12.19
C TYR A 182 8.77 9.49 -11.25
N GLY A 183 9.22 8.26 -11.04
CA GLY A 183 10.41 7.94 -10.26
C GLY A 183 10.23 8.03 -8.75
N ILE A 184 11.34 7.82 -8.04
CA ILE A 184 11.32 7.71 -6.57
C ILE A 184 10.93 9.02 -5.87
N GLU A 185 11.32 10.17 -6.41
CA GLU A 185 10.98 11.47 -5.82
C GLU A 185 9.46 11.68 -5.76
N ALA A 186 8.76 11.32 -6.85
CA ALA A 186 7.30 11.40 -6.89
C ALA A 186 6.65 10.39 -5.91
N TYR A 187 7.19 9.18 -5.82
CA TYR A 187 6.71 8.19 -4.88
C TYR A 187 6.90 8.63 -3.42
N GLN A 188 8.08 9.17 -3.08
CA GLN A 188 8.35 9.68 -1.73
C GLN A 188 7.43 10.85 -1.35
N GLN A 189 7.10 11.73 -2.30
CA GLN A 189 6.09 12.76 -2.07
C GLN A 189 4.73 12.13 -1.77
N MET A 190 4.31 11.12 -2.53
CA MET A 190 3.05 10.39 -2.29
C MET A 190 3.05 9.71 -0.93
N GLN A 191 4.16 9.06 -0.52
CA GLN A 191 4.29 8.49 0.81
C GLN A 191 4.05 9.53 1.91
N GLY A 192 4.63 10.72 1.77
CA GLY A 192 4.39 11.84 2.70
C GLY A 192 2.92 12.26 2.76
N LEU A 193 2.22 12.28 1.62
CA LEU A 193 0.79 12.60 1.55
C LEU A 193 -0.07 11.52 2.24
N LEU A 194 0.21 10.25 1.98
CA LEU A 194 -0.50 9.12 2.60
C LEU A 194 -0.28 9.10 4.10
N ASN A 195 0.96 9.27 4.57
CA ASN A 195 1.29 9.36 5.99
C ASN A 195 0.53 10.51 6.67
N ASN A 196 0.52 11.70 6.06
CA ASN A 196 -0.20 12.86 6.60
C ASN A 196 -1.72 12.66 6.61
N ALA A 197 -2.23 11.83 5.72
CA ALA A 197 -3.65 11.47 5.65
C ALA A 197 -4.02 10.30 6.59
N GLY A 198 -3.04 9.65 7.24
CA GLY A 198 -3.25 8.46 8.07
C GLY A 198 -3.56 7.20 7.27
N ILE A 199 -3.28 7.19 5.96
CA ILE A 199 -3.52 6.06 5.07
C ILE A 199 -2.27 5.17 5.06
N GLN A 200 -2.46 3.89 5.37
CA GLN A 200 -1.40 2.89 5.35
C GLN A 200 -1.10 2.44 3.91
N TYR A 201 0.14 2.01 3.65
CA TYR A 201 0.52 1.52 2.32
C TYR A 201 1.63 0.48 2.39
N SER A 202 1.68 -0.41 1.40
CA SER A 202 2.74 -1.40 1.22
C SER A 202 3.03 -1.63 -0.25
N GLY A 203 4.18 -2.24 -0.54
CA GLY A 203 4.47 -2.80 -1.86
C GLY A 203 5.41 -1.99 -2.74
N CYS A 204 5.90 -0.82 -2.31
CA CYS A 204 6.90 -0.05 -3.05
C CYS A 204 7.85 0.67 -2.10
N GLY A 205 9.10 0.89 -2.52
CA GLY A 205 10.11 1.54 -1.69
C GLY A 205 11.34 2.03 -2.46
N ALA A 206 12.28 2.63 -1.74
CA ALA A 206 13.55 3.11 -2.30
C ALA A 206 14.52 1.96 -2.65
N ASN A 207 14.25 0.77 -2.15
CA ASN A 207 15.00 -0.45 -2.41
C ASN A 207 14.12 -1.68 -2.14
N SER A 208 14.62 -2.88 -2.42
CA SER A 208 13.86 -4.11 -2.20
C SER A 208 13.51 -4.34 -0.74
N TYR A 209 14.35 -3.97 0.21
CA TYR A 209 14.03 -4.11 1.63
C TYR A 209 12.75 -3.34 1.99
N GLU A 210 12.68 -2.07 1.61
CA GLU A 210 11.48 -1.24 1.86
C GLU A 210 10.26 -1.71 1.08
N ALA A 211 10.44 -2.10 -0.20
CA ALA A 211 9.33 -2.53 -1.05
C ALA A 211 8.61 -3.78 -0.53
N TYR A 212 9.33 -4.69 0.12
CA TYR A 212 8.76 -5.92 0.69
C TYR A 212 8.28 -5.78 2.13
N LEU A 213 8.41 -4.60 2.76
CA LEU A 213 7.87 -4.41 4.10
C LEU A 213 6.35 -4.52 4.10
N PRO A 214 5.79 -5.29 5.04
CA PRO A 214 4.35 -5.30 5.26
C PRO A 214 3.90 -3.96 5.86
N THR A 215 2.64 -3.61 5.65
CA THR A 215 1.98 -2.66 6.54
C THR A 215 1.01 -3.38 7.44
N PHE A 216 0.79 -2.84 8.64
CA PHE A 216 -0.12 -3.41 9.61
C PHE A 216 -1.26 -2.44 9.88
N TYR A 217 -2.44 -2.99 10.05
CA TYR A 217 -3.59 -2.25 10.55
C TYR A 217 -4.16 -2.99 11.75
N HIS A 218 -4.32 -2.27 12.86
CA HIS A 218 -4.91 -2.84 14.06
C HIS A 218 -6.38 -2.49 14.14
N CYS A 219 -7.21 -3.48 14.38
CA CYS A 219 -8.63 -3.27 14.52
C CYS A 219 -9.22 -4.29 15.51
N ARG A 220 -9.85 -3.78 16.56
CA ARG A 220 -10.57 -4.59 17.57
C ARG A 220 -9.74 -5.73 18.16
N GLY A 221 -8.46 -5.46 18.39
CA GLY A 221 -7.51 -6.41 18.96
C GLY A 221 -6.89 -7.39 17.96
N LEU A 222 -7.18 -7.26 16.66
CA LEU A 222 -6.52 -8.03 15.61
C LEU A 222 -5.38 -7.20 14.98
N ASN A 223 -4.25 -7.84 14.78
CA ASN A 223 -3.12 -7.30 14.03
C ASN A 223 -3.18 -7.85 12.60
N ILE A 224 -3.59 -7.01 11.64
CA ILE A 224 -3.81 -7.42 10.27
C ILE A 224 -2.64 -6.96 9.41
N ALA A 225 -1.93 -7.89 8.77
CA ALA A 225 -0.84 -7.59 7.84
C ALA A 225 -1.35 -7.50 6.41
N PHE A 226 -0.97 -6.44 5.71
CA PHE A 226 -1.18 -6.25 4.29
C PHE A 226 0.17 -6.34 3.57
N LEU A 227 0.24 -7.24 2.58
CA LEU A 227 1.42 -7.60 1.82
C LEU A 227 1.11 -7.38 0.34
N SER A 228 1.83 -6.49 -0.33
CA SER A 228 1.51 -6.13 -1.70
C SER A 228 2.67 -6.43 -2.62
N SER A 229 2.38 -6.96 -3.82
CA SER A 229 3.39 -7.25 -4.85
C SER A 229 2.80 -7.20 -6.25
N SER A 230 3.66 -7.05 -7.28
CA SER A 230 3.25 -6.99 -8.68
C SER A 230 4.20 -7.79 -9.58
N ASP A 231 3.65 -8.41 -10.60
CA ASP A 231 4.42 -9.02 -11.70
C ASP A 231 4.62 -8.08 -12.89
N ARG A 232 3.99 -6.91 -12.88
CA ARG A 232 4.00 -5.95 -13.99
C ARG A 232 5.32 -5.16 -14.05
N THR A 233 6.41 -5.82 -14.45
CA THR A 233 7.77 -5.23 -14.48
C THR A 233 7.89 -3.99 -15.36
N GLY A 234 6.96 -3.76 -16.29
CA GLY A 234 6.97 -2.63 -17.21
C GLY A 234 8.11 -2.64 -18.22
N GLN A 235 8.77 -3.79 -18.40
CA GLN A 235 9.83 -3.90 -19.37
C GLN A 235 9.29 -4.31 -20.74
N TYR A 236 9.14 -3.33 -21.63
CA TYR A 236 8.70 -3.56 -23.00
C TYR A 236 9.84 -3.81 -23.99
N ASN A 237 11.09 -3.56 -23.57
CA ASN A 237 12.31 -3.85 -24.33
C ASN A 237 13.55 -3.84 -23.44
N ASN A 238 14.69 -4.35 -23.94
CA ASN A 238 15.93 -4.46 -23.16
C ASN A 238 16.57 -3.13 -22.72
N ALA A 239 16.14 -2.00 -23.30
CA ALA A 239 16.63 -0.68 -22.92
C ALA A 239 15.82 -0.06 -21.76
N GLN A 240 14.70 -0.65 -21.40
CA GLN A 240 13.79 -0.15 -20.39
C GLN A 240 14.19 -0.66 -19.01
N PRO A 241 14.41 0.21 -18.00
CA PRO A 241 14.65 -0.27 -16.65
C PRO A 241 13.39 -0.96 -16.10
N PHE A 242 13.60 -2.07 -15.41
CA PHE A 242 12.53 -2.74 -14.68
C PHE A 242 11.94 -1.84 -13.60
N LEU A 243 10.64 -1.92 -13.38
CA LEU A 243 9.95 -1.15 -12.35
C LEU A 243 10.04 -1.78 -10.95
N GLN A 244 10.35 -3.07 -10.87
CA GLN A 244 10.53 -3.72 -9.58
C GLN A 244 11.77 -3.20 -8.85
N ALA A 245 11.69 -3.24 -7.52
CA ALA A 245 12.77 -2.85 -6.63
C ALA A 245 13.97 -3.81 -6.74
N GLY A 246 15.16 -3.28 -6.49
CA GLY A 246 16.39 -4.03 -6.33
C GLY A 246 17.11 -3.59 -5.05
N TYR A 247 18.26 -4.20 -4.76
CA TYR A 247 19.03 -3.92 -3.55
C TYR A 247 19.33 -2.40 -3.37
N ASN A 248 19.76 -1.73 -4.43
CA ASN A 248 20.03 -0.28 -4.46
C ASN A 248 19.18 0.42 -5.54
N LYS A 249 17.98 -0.04 -5.78
CA LYS A 249 17.10 0.46 -6.83
C LYS A 249 15.68 0.55 -6.31
N PRO A 250 15.04 1.74 -6.44
CA PRO A 250 13.65 1.92 -6.08
C PRO A 250 12.72 1.14 -7.01
N GLY A 251 11.55 0.80 -6.48
CA GLY A 251 10.50 0.12 -7.22
C GLY A 251 9.51 -0.59 -6.33
N PHE A 252 8.61 -1.33 -6.96
CA PHE A 252 7.64 -2.16 -6.24
C PHE A 252 8.21 -3.54 -5.89
N ALA A 253 7.56 -4.22 -4.94
CA ALA A 253 7.84 -5.61 -4.58
C ALA A 253 7.46 -6.53 -5.75
N TYR A 254 8.45 -7.27 -6.26
CA TYR A 254 8.23 -8.18 -7.39
C TYR A 254 7.51 -9.45 -6.93
N MET A 255 6.43 -9.78 -7.61
CA MET A 255 5.58 -10.91 -7.28
C MET A 255 6.15 -12.21 -7.88
N THR A 256 6.62 -13.09 -7.03
CA THR A 256 6.93 -14.49 -7.34
C THR A 256 6.51 -15.37 -6.17
N PRO A 257 6.26 -16.68 -6.34
CA PRO A 257 5.95 -17.57 -5.22
C PRO A 257 6.96 -17.46 -4.08
N TYR A 258 8.25 -17.41 -4.41
CA TYR A 258 9.32 -17.27 -3.43
C TYR A 258 9.23 -15.97 -2.62
N TYR A 259 9.06 -14.83 -3.26
CA TYR A 259 9.01 -13.55 -2.54
C TYR A 259 7.71 -13.38 -1.75
N VAL A 260 6.59 -13.86 -2.26
CA VAL A 260 5.31 -13.87 -1.51
C VAL A 260 5.44 -14.74 -0.25
N GLU A 261 6.05 -15.93 -0.37
CA GLU A 261 6.34 -16.78 0.78
C GLU A 261 7.22 -16.08 1.80
N GLN A 262 8.30 -15.40 1.38
CA GLN A 262 9.20 -14.66 2.28
C GLN A 262 8.47 -13.53 3.02
N GLN A 263 7.59 -12.79 2.34
CA GLN A 263 6.77 -11.77 2.98
C GLN A 263 5.83 -12.38 4.04
N LEU A 264 5.19 -13.50 3.73
CA LEU A 264 4.30 -14.20 4.66
C LEU A 264 5.05 -14.75 5.88
N GLN A 265 6.23 -15.34 5.66
CA GLN A 265 7.10 -15.80 6.74
C GLN A 265 7.56 -14.66 7.66
N ALA A 266 7.81 -13.47 7.11
CA ALA A 266 8.24 -12.31 7.89
C ALA A 266 7.18 -11.80 8.88
N VAL A 267 5.90 -12.10 8.65
CA VAL A 267 4.78 -11.70 9.52
C VAL A 267 4.20 -12.88 10.32
N GLU A 268 4.78 -14.07 10.19
CA GLU A 268 4.36 -15.25 10.94
C GLU A 268 4.53 -15.05 12.45
N GLY A 269 3.49 -15.36 13.22
CA GLY A 269 3.46 -15.15 14.66
C GLY A 269 3.36 -13.69 15.12
N VAL A 270 3.28 -12.74 14.17
CA VAL A 270 3.07 -11.32 14.46
C VAL A 270 1.68 -10.86 14.01
N ALA A 271 1.22 -11.34 12.87
CA ALA A 271 -0.10 -11.03 12.33
C ALA A 271 -1.14 -12.09 12.72
N ASP A 272 -2.34 -11.63 13.10
CA ASP A 272 -3.52 -12.49 13.30
C ASP A 272 -4.21 -12.81 11.98
N LEU A 273 -4.12 -11.89 11.00
CA LEU A 273 -4.66 -12.06 9.65
C LEU A 273 -3.62 -11.56 8.63
N LYS A 274 -3.39 -12.37 7.60
CA LYS A 274 -2.41 -12.09 6.54
C LYS A 274 -3.13 -11.94 5.21
N ILE A 275 -3.16 -10.71 4.67
CA ILE A 275 -3.83 -10.37 3.43
C ILE A 275 -2.76 -10.07 2.38
N VAL A 276 -2.85 -10.78 1.24
CA VAL A 276 -1.93 -10.59 0.12
C VAL A 276 -2.66 -9.88 -1.01
N GLU A 277 -2.17 -8.71 -1.40
CA GLU A 277 -2.65 -7.95 -2.53
C GLU A 277 -1.70 -8.13 -3.72
N MET A 278 -2.22 -8.64 -4.81
CA MET A 278 -1.49 -8.95 -6.03
C MET A 278 -1.94 -8.05 -7.17
N HIS A 279 -1.01 -7.34 -7.80
CA HIS A 279 -1.31 -6.57 -9.01
C HIS A 279 -0.69 -7.27 -10.21
N GLY A 280 -1.49 -8.02 -10.93
CA GLY A 280 -1.01 -8.87 -12.02
C GLY A 280 -2.13 -9.52 -12.82
N GLY A 281 -1.73 -10.36 -13.76
CA GLY A 281 -2.61 -10.95 -14.74
C GLY A 281 -2.76 -10.06 -15.98
N SER A 282 -3.70 -10.36 -16.86
CA SER A 282 -3.93 -9.64 -18.10
C SER A 282 -5.05 -8.61 -17.96
N GLU A 283 -4.85 -7.42 -18.52
CA GLU A 283 -5.90 -6.41 -18.63
C GLU A 283 -7.11 -6.95 -19.39
N TYR A 284 -8.31 -6.66 -18.86
CA TYR A 284 -9.59 -7.04 -19.45
C TYR A 284 -9.83 -8.54 -19.60
N SER A 285 -9.04 -9.37 -18.91
CA SER A 285 -9.24 -10.81 -18.86
C SER A 285 -10.37 -11.17 -17.87
N LEU A 286 -11.30 -12.00 -18.31
CA LEU A 286 -12.40 -12.50 -17.47
C LEU A 286 -11.96 -13.58 -16.48
N THR A 287 -10.79 -14.16 -16.72
CA THR A 287 -10.22 -15.26 -15.91
C THR A 287 -8.77 -14.95 -15.55
N PRO A 288 -8.20 -15.61 -14.53
CA PRO A 288 -6.81 -15.42 -14.16
C PRO A 288 -5.86 -15.56 -15.34
N GLY A 289 -5.17 -14.47 -15.69
CA GLY A 289 -4.03 -14.44 -16.58
C GLY A 289 -4.22 -14.74 -18.05
N ALA A 290 -5.43 -14.99 -18.54
CA ALA A 290 -5.63 -15.12 -19.98
C ALA A 290 -5.55 -13.75 -20.67
N GLY A 291 -4.80 -13.62 -21.76
CA GLY A 291 -4.77 -12.42 -22.57
C GLY A 291 -3.37 -11.95 -23.02
N TYR A 292 -3.23 -10.71 -23.38
CA TYR A 292 -2.17 -10.08 -24.18
C TYR A 292 -0.74 -10.11 -23.62
N ASP A 293 -0.48 -10.70 -22.46
CA ASP A 293 0.79 -10.51 -21.73
C ASP A 293 1.88 -11.55 -22.02
N LYS A 294 1.86 -12.18 -23.20
CA LYS A 294 2.93 -13.07 -23.64
C LYS A 294 4.33 -12.43 -23.51
N GLU A 295 4.41 -11.11 -23.74
CA GLU A 295 5.68 -10.39 -23.71
C GLU A 295 6.25 -10.18 -22.30
N PHE A 296 5.40 -10.34 -21.26
CA PHE A 296 5.75 -10.00 -19.87
C PHE A 296 5.79 -11.21 -18.94
N ASN A 297 5.31 -12.37 -19.37
CA ASN A 297 5.33 -13.55 -18.57
C ASN A 297 6.29 -14.58 -19.18
N PRO A 298 7.52 -14.73 -18.62
CA PRO A 298 8.50 -15.67 -19.15
C PRO A 298 8.07 -17.14 -19.03
N PHE A 299 6.96 -17.42 -18.31
CA PHE A 299 6.41 -18.75 -18.15
C PHE A 299 5.36 -19.09 -19.23
N LEU A 300 5.02 -18.14 -20.11
CA LEU A 300 4.12 -18.36 -21.24
C LEU A 300 4.83 -18.93 -22.49
N GLU A 301 6.15 -19.04 -22.46
CA GLU A 301 6.93 -19.50 -23.63
C GLU A 301 6.68 -20.97 -24.00
N ASP A 302 6.12 -21.77 -23.08
CA ASP A 302 5.91 -23.21 -23.27
C ASP A 302 4.53 -23.60 -23.84
N THR A 303 3.67 -22.64 -24.16
CA THR A 303 2.38 -22.97 -24.78
C THR A 303 2.47 -22.87 -26.29
N GLU A 304 2.37 -23.99 -26.99
CA GLU A 304 2.33 -24.07 -28.46
C GLU A 304 1.00 -23.57 -29.06
N ASP A 305 0.04 -23.22 -28.22
CA ASP A 305 -1.30 -22.78 -28.63
C ASP A 305 -1.36 -21.24 -28.71
N GLU A 306 -1.13 -20.70 -29.90
CA GLU A 306 -1.23 -19.27 -30.16
C GLU A 306 -2.65 -18.74 -29.89
N ASP A 307 -3.71 -19.52 -30.02
CA ASP A 307 -5.08 -19.14 -29.75
C ASP A 307 -5.32 -18.93 -28.24
N TYR A 308 -4.55 -19.54 -27.38
CA TYR A 308 -4.62 -19.39 -25.93
C TYR A 308 -4.43 -17.93 -25.47
N PHE A 309 -3.53 -17.20 -26.10
CA PHE A 309 -3.23 -15.82 -25.74
C PHE A 309 -4.34 -14.81 -26.11
N TYR A 310 -5.25 -15.19 -26.95
CA TYR A 310 -6.39 -14.35 -27.38
C TYR A 310 -7.70 -14.73 -26.72
N ARG A 311 -7.66 -15.71 -25.82
CA ARG A 311 -8.87 -16.19 -25.12
C ARG A 311 -8.93 -15.63 -23.70
N ASN A 312 -9.80 -14.65 -23.50
CA ASN A 312 -10.04 -14.04 -22.20
C ASN A 312 -10.83 -14.92 -21.23
N ASP A 313 -11.26 -16.10 -21.67
CA ASP A 313 -12.09 -17.04 -20.92
C ASP A 313 -11.30 -18.28 -20.43
N VAL A 314 -10.00 -18.36 -20.73
CA VAL A 314 -9.14 -19.49 -20.32
C VAL A 314 -8.23 -19.07 -19.19
N PRO A 315 -8.33 -19.73 -18.01
CA PRO A 315 -7.43 -19.44 -16.89
C PRO A 315 -5.97 -19.77 -17.21
N HIS A 316 -5.08 -18.87 -16.82
CA HIS A 316 -3.64 -19.08 -16.96
C HIS A 316 -3.08 -19.81 -15.73
N GLN A 317 -2.39 -20.94 -15.96
CA GLN A 317 -1.94 -21.81 -14.88
C GLN A 317 -0.97 -21.12 -13.90
N TRP A 318 -0.13 -20.22 -14.39
CA TRP A 318 0.81 -19.47 -13.55
C TRP A 318 0.08 -18.54 -12.57
N ASP A 319 -0.91 -17.79 -13.04
CA ASP A 319 -1.64 -16.86 -12.19
C ASP A 319 -2.49 -17.59 -11.15
N ILE A 320 -3.05 -18.75 -11.51
CA ILE A 320 -3.70 -19.64 -10.55
C ILE A 320 -2.66 -20.13 -9.54
N ALA A 321 -1.52 -20.65 -10.01
CA ALA A 321 -0.50 -21.23 -9.15
C ALA A 321 0.07 -20.25 -8.14
N ILE A 322 0.32 -18.98 -8.52
CA ILE A 322 0.86 -17.99 -7.58
C ILE A 322 -0.17 -17.59 -6.51
N ARG A 323 -1.44 -17.50 -6.88
CA ARG A 323 -2.55 -17.22 -5.94
C ARG A 323 -2.71 -18.37 -4.93
N HIS A 324 -2.70 -19.61 -5.42
CA HIS A 324 -2.72 -20.81 -4.56
C HIS A 324 -1.49 -20.89 -3.67
N SER A 325 -0.29 -20.63 -4.23
CA SER A 325 0.96 -20.62 -3.47
C SER A 325 0.94 -19.63 -2.30
N ALA A 326 0.28 -18.49 -2.44
CA ALA A 326 0.13 -17.55 -1.33
C ALA A 326 -0.71 -18.15 -0.20
N ILE A 327 -1.82 -18.82 -0.52
CA ILE A 327 -2.64 -19.52 0.48
C ILE A 327 -1.85 -20.67 1.12
N ASP A 328 -1.15 -21.48 0.31
CA ASP A 328 -0.31 -22.58 0.79
C ASP A 328 0.79 -22.10 1.73
N SER A 329 1.30 -20.90 1.51
CA SER A 329 2.34 -20.24 2.33
C SER A 329 1.77 -19.49 3.54
N GLY A 330 0.47 -19.54 3.77
CA GLY A 330 -0.17 -19.03 4.98
C GLY A 330 -0.94 -17.72 4.84
N ALA A 331 -1.20 -17.23 3.64
CA ALA A 331 -2.15 -16.13 3.44
C ALA A 331 -3.56 -16.54 3.87
N ASP A 332 -4.32 -15.60 4.45
CA ASP A 332 -5.70 -15.82 4.84
C ASP A 332 -6.69 -15.31 3.80
N LEU A 333 -6.26 -14.36 2.98
CA LEU A 333 -7.03 -13.77 1.90
C LEU A 333 -6.06 -13.33 0.80
N VAL A 334 -6.44 -13.54 -0.45
CA VAL A 334 -5.73 -12.99 -1.62
C VAL A 334 -6.67 -12.09 -2.40
N ILE A 335 -6.25 -10.87 -2.69
CA ILE A 335 -6.98 -9.91 -3.52
C ILE A 335 -6.13 -9.59 -4.75
N VAL A 336 -6.76 -9.60 -5.92
CA VAL A 336 -6.05 -9.39 -7.19
C VAL A 336 -6.57 -8.16 -7.90
N HIS A 337 -5.62 -7.34 -8.38
CA HIS A 337 -5.82 -6.10 -9.11
C HIS A 337 -5.21 -6.18 -10.52
N HIS A 338 -5.35 -5.18 -11.35
CA HIS A 338 -4.85 -5.01 -12.71
C HIS A 338 -5.80 -5.43 -13.85
N PRO A 339 -6.61 -6.49 -13.75
CA PRO A 339 -7.49 -6.84 -14.89
C PRO A 339 -8.52 -5.79 -15.27
N HIS A 340 -8.78 -4.77 -14.42
CA HIS A 340 -9.76 -3.68 -14.60
C HIS A 340 -11.19 -4.15 -14.86
N ILE A 341 -11.47 -5.42 -14.60
CA ILE A 341 -12.79 -6.05 -14.65
C ILE A 341 -12.96 -6.97 -13.44
N ILE A 342 -14.20 -7.23 -13.08
CA ILE A 342 -14.51 -8.17 -12.00
C ILE A 342 -14.28 -9.59 -12.52
N GLN A 343 -13.37 -10.31 -11.88
CA GLN A 343 -13.16 -11.74 -12.06
C GLN A 343 -13.98 -12.55 -11.03
N GLY A 344 -13.95 -13.86 -11.15
CA GLY A 344 -14.62 -14.77 -10.22
C GLY A 344 -13.96 -14.77 -8.84
N LEU A 345 -14.71 -15.27 -7.87
CA LEU A 345 -14.20 -15.60 -6.54
C LEU A 345 -13.90 -17.10 -6.48
N GLU A 346 -12.78 -17.45 -5.87
CA GLU A 346 -12.39 -18.84 -5.64
C GLU A 346 -12.28 -19.11 -4.14
N LEU A 347 -12.76 -20.29 -3.72
CA LEU A 347 -12.52 -20.79 -2.38
C LEU A 347 -11.48 -21.92 -2.47
N TYR A 348 -10.25 -21.62 -2.09
CA TYR A 348 -9.15 -22.58 -2.06
C TYR A 348 -8.71 -22.85 -0.62
N GLN A 349 -8.71 -24.10 -0.20
CA GLN A 349 -8.42 -24.52 1.20
C GLN A 349 -9.22 -23.75 2.26
N ASN A 350 -10.51 -23.49 1.98
CA ASN A 350 -11.42 -22.69 2.83
C ASN A 350 -10.99 -21.22 3.01
N LYS A 351 -10.13 -20.68 2.17
CA LYS A 351 -9.73 -19.29 2.12
C LYS A 351 -10.13 -18.67 0.79
N LEU A 352 -10.42 -17.37 0.78
CA LEU A 352 -10.94 -16.66 -0.38
C LEU A 352 -9.79 -16.09 -1.22
N ILE A 353 -9.93 -16.23 -2.55
CA ILE A 353 -9.10 -15.59 -3.56
C ILE A 353 -10.00 -14.76 -4.45
#